data_78b66cbed5e232530508c286bc3ba6bb
#
_entry.id   78b66cbed5e232530508c286bc3ba6bb
#
_cell.length_a   1.000
_cell.length_b   1.000
_cell.length_c   1.000
_cell.angle_alpha   90.00
_cell.angle_beta   90.00
_cell.angle_gamma   90.00
#
_symmetry.space_group_name_H-M   'P 1'
#
loop_
_entity.id
_entity.type
_entity.pdbx_description
1 polymer ?
#
loop_
_entity_poly.entity_id
_entity_poly.type
_entity_poly.pdbx_seq_one_letter_code
_entity_poly.pdbx_strand_id
1 'polypeptide(L)'
;MDATSAAGEIRWEKVRAAGMDFAMIRAGRGRTEDVRFAENLAGAERAGMAVGVFHELHASDLYGALEEAELFLSQIRPHRSSIRLWSCCRAESGTAGVLYGFLRRVQAAGFFPMLCAPPELVRSLPDGGRAFPLWLLSWNVPEYQAMQFCPRIWQYDSGFADGVSVRIPRNRGYFGCRMPDVRRIS
;
A
#
# COMPACT_ATOMS: atom_id res chain seq x y z
N MET A 1 7.09 1.36 -6.86
CA MET A 1 6.52 0.16 -7.52
C MET A 1 5.76 -0.67 -6.52
N ASP A 2 4.84 -1.54 -6.98
CA ASP A 2 4.26 -2.60 -6.15
C ASP A 2 5.03 -3.89 -6.33
N ALA A 3 5.26 -4.63 -5.23
CA ALA A 3 5.90 -5.93 -5.25
C ALA A 3 4.98 -6.98 -4.59
N THR A 4 4.73 -8.06 -5.31
CA THR A 4 3.95 -9.21 -4.86
C THR A 4 4.68 -10.49 -5.26
N SER A 5 4.25 -11.64 -4.75
CA SER A 5 4.79 -12.95 -5.17
C SER A 5 4.68 -13.19 -6.68
N ALA A 6 3.69 -12.57 -7.35
CA ALA A 6 3.54 -12.65 -8.81
C ALA A 6 4.70 -12.01 -9.60
N ALA A 7 5.45 -11.10 -8.99
CA ALA A 7 6.64 -10.50 -9.61
C ALA A 7 7.83 -11.47 -9.71
N GLY A 8 7.76 -12.63 -9.05
CA GLY A 8 8.86 -13.58 -8.98
C GLY A 8 10.03 -13.04 -8.17
N GLU A 9 11.24 -13.44 -8.55
CA GLU A 9 12.46 -12.90 -7.94
C GLU A 9 12.74 -11.48 -8.45
N ILE A 10 12.99 -10.56 -7.51
CA ILE A 10 13.25 -9.14 -7.77
C ILE A 10 14.72 -8.83 -7.44
N ARG A 11 15.46 -8.31 -8.43
CA ARG A 11 16.83 -7.79 -8.23
C ARG A 11 16.75 -6.33 -7.77
N TRP A 12 16.58 -6.12 -6.49
CA TRP A 12 16.27 -4.84 -5.85
C TRP A 12 17.30 -3.75 -6.13
N GLU A 13 18.59 -4.09 -6.22
CA GLU A 13 19.67 -3.16 -6.56
C GLU A 13 19.49 -2.60 -7.98
N LYS A 14 19.05 -3.43 -8.93
CA LYS A 14 18.75 -2.96 -10.30
C LYS A 14 17.50 -2.10 -10.33
N VAL A 15 16.47 -2.47 -9.58
CA VAL A 15 15.24 -1.67 -9.43
C VAL A 15 15.58 -0.28 -8.86
N ARG A 16 16.43 -0.22 -7.85
CA ARG A 16 16.90 1.03 -7.26
C ARG A 16 17.72 1.86 -8.25
N ALA A 17 18.63 1.24 -8.97
CA ALA A 17 19.47 1.87 -10.01
C ALA A 17 18.63 2.40 -11.19
N ALA A 18 17.49 1.77 -11.50
CA ALA A 18 16.52 2.24 -12.48
C ALA A 18 15.68 3.46 -12.02
N GLY A 19 15.99 4.05 -10.86
CA GLY A 19 15.37 5.27 -10.35
C GLY A 19 14.10 5.05 -9.53
N MET A 20 13.85 3.83 -9.05
CA MET A 20 12.73 3.57 -8.13
C MET A 20 13.13 3.92 -6.70
N ASP A 21 12.48 4.92 -6.09
CA ASP A 21 12.82 5.40 -4.75
C ASP A 21 12.07 4.68 -3.64
N PHE A 22 10.92 4.11 -3.94
CA PHE A 22 10.10 3.38 -2.95
C PHE A 22 9.42 2.15 -3.53
N ALA A 23 9.10 1.21 -2.63
CA ALA A 23 8.33 0.02 -2.91
C ALA A 23 7.14 -0.11 -1.96
N MET A 24 5.99 -0.54 -2.51
CA MET A 24 4.82 -0.99 -1.76
C MET A 24 4.77 -2.50 -1.85
N ILE A 25 4.96 -3.21 -0.75
CA ILE A 25 5.14 -4.67 -0.72
C ILE A 25 3.88 -5.32 -0.15
N ARG A 26 3.33 -6.29 -0.88
CA ARG A 26 2.16 -7.02 -0.40
C ARG A 26 2.55 -7.96 0.74
N ALA A 27 1.89 -7.80 1.88
CA ALA A 27 2.02 -8.73 3.00
C ALA A 27 1.04 -9.91 2.88
N GLY A 28 -0.16 -9.66 2.35
CA GLY A 28 -1.15 -10.71 2.19
C GLY A 28 -2.34 -10.31 1.32
N ARG A 29 -3.22 -11.29 1.11
CA ARG A 29 -4.45 -11.16 0.35
C ARG A 29 -5.54 -12.02 0.98
N GLY A 30 -6.67 -11.42 1.37
CA GLY A 30 -7.69 -12.16 2.10
C GLY A 30 -7.09 -12.82 3.35
N ARG A 31 -7.27 -14.11 3.49
CA ARG A 31 -6.72 -14.90 4.62
C ARG A 31 -5.39 -15.60 4.29
N THR A 32 -4.68 -15.14 3.25
CA THR A 32 -3.44 -15.78 2.79
C THR A 32 -2.28 -14.79 2.86
N GLU A 33 -1.16 -15.22 3.42
CA GLU A 33 0.10 -14.48 3.41
C GLU A 33 0.73 -14.46 2.01
N ASP A 34 1.43 -13.37 1.68
CA ASP A 34 2.26 -13.37 0.47
C ASP A 34 3.58 -14.09 0.77
N VAL A 35 3.80 -15.21 0.09
CA VAL A 35 4.96 -16.10 0.34
C VAL A 35 6.32 -15.43 0.11
N ARG A 36 6.35 -14.30 -0.59
CA ARG A 36 7.57 -13.52 -0.82
C ARG A 36 7.65 -12.24 -0.01
N PHE A 37 6.73 -12.02 0.93
CA PHE A 37 6.69 -10.80 1.72
C PHE A 37 8.02 -10.48 2.40
N ALA A 38 8.52 -11.39 3.22
CA ALA A 38 9.75 -11.19 3.97
C ALA A 38 10.98 -11.01 3.08
N GLU A 39 11.08 -11.80 1.99
CA GLU A 39 12.16 -11.70 1.01
C GLU A 39 12.16 -10.33 0.31
N ASN A 40 10.99 -9.90 -0.17
CA ASN A 40 10.83 -8.62 -0.85
C ASN A 40 11.12 -7.43 0.07
N LEU A 41 10.63 -7.49 1.31
CA LEU A 41 10.87 -6.46 2.32
C LEU A 41 12.37 -6.30 2.59
N ALA A 42 13.05 -7.40 2.91
CA ALA A 42 14.49 -7.40 3.19
C ALA A 42 15.31 -6.98 1.96
N GLY A 43 14.91 -7.38 0.76
CA GLY A 43 15.58 -7.00 -0.49
C GLY A 43 15.47 -5.49 -0.76
N ALA A 44 14.27 -4.92 -0.67
CA ALA A 44 14.05 -3.50 -0.86
C ALA A 44 14.78 -2.64 0.19
N GLU A 45 14.79 -3.08 1.45
CA GLU A 45 15.50 -2.41 2.54
C GLU A 45 17.02 -2.41 2.30
N ARG A 46 17.61 -3.56 1.93
CA ARG A 46 19.05 -3.63 1.60
C ARG A 46 19.45 -2.74 0.42
N ALA A 47 18.55 -2.59 -0.56
CA ALA A 47 18.76 -1.68 -1.70
C ALA A 47 18.57 -0.19 -1.34
N GLY A 48 18.27 0.14 -0.08
CA GLY A 48 18.10 1.51 0.40
C GLY A 48 16.78 2.17 -0.06
N MET A 49 15.78 1.37 -0.43
CA MET A 49 14.47 1.89 -0.82
C MET A 49 13.59 2.20 0.40
N ALA A 50 12.75 3.22 0.29
CA ALA A 50 11.69 3.44 1.28
C ALA A 50 10.60 2.40 1.08
N VAL A 51 10.18 1.73 2.17
CA VAL A 51 9.21 0.63 2.08
C VAL A 51 7.91 0.99 2.77
N GLY A 52 6.81 0.77 2.03
CA GLY A 52 5.45 0.64 2.56
C GLY A 52 4.94 -0.78 2.33
N VAL A 53 3.85 -1.11 2.98
CA VAL A 53 3.25 -2.44 2.90
C VAL A 53 1.77 -2.37 2.61
N PHE A 54 1.20 -3.40 2.00
CA PHE A 54 -0.24 -3.43 1.77
C PHE A 54 -0.82 -4.84 1.92
N HIS A 55 -2.12 -4.86 2.23
CA HIS A 55 -2.96 -6.03 2.23
C HIS A 55 -4.08 -5.87 1.21
N GLU A 56 -4.32 -6.87 0.38
CA GLU A 56 -5.49 -6.90 -0.51
C GLU A 56 -6.69 -7.44 0.26
N LEU A 57 -7.61 -6.54 0.63
CA LEU A 57 -8.78 -6.87 1.44
C LEU A 57 -9.84 -7.58 0.60
N HIS A 58 -10.31 -8.72 1.08
CA HIS A 58 -11.36 -9.52 0.47
C HIS A 58 -12.63 -9.65 1.34
N ALA A 59 -12.56 -9.24 2.59
CA ALA A 59 -13.71 -9.31 3.50
C ALA A 59 -14.89 -8.50 2.99
N SER A 60 -16.09 -9.06 3.12
CA SER A 60 -17.36 -8.42 2.77
C SER A 60 -18.08 -7.80 3.97
N ASP A 61 -17.63 -8.09 5.19
CA ASP A 61 -18.18 -7.57 6.43
C ASP A 61 -17.07 -7.11 7.41
N LEU A 62 -17.50 -6.43 8.48
CA LEU A 62 -16.57 -5.86 9.45
C LEU A 62 -15.78 -6.93 10.21
N TYR A 63 -16.40 -8.06 10.53
CA TYR A 63 -15.73 -9.12 11.30
C TYR A 63 -14.58 -9.72 10.47
N GLY A 64 -14.85 -10.09 9.23
CA GLY A 64 -13.81 -10.57 8.30
C GLY A 64 -12.71 -9.54 8.07
N ALA A 65 -13.05 -8.24 7.95
CA ALA A 65 -12.06 -7.17 7.81
C ALA A 65 -11.14 -7.06 9.03
N LEU A 66 -11.66 -7.27 10.23
CA LEU A 66 -10.84 -7.27 11.45
C LEU A 66 -9.95 -8.53 11.53
N GLU A 67 -10.43 -9.69 11.11
CA GLU A 67 -9.60 -10.90 11.00
C GLU A 67 -8.45 -10.71 10.01
N GLU A 68 -8.75 -10.17 8.81
CA GLU A 68 -7.71 -9.87 7.83
C GLU A 68 -6.73 -8.80 8.32
N ALA A 69 -7.20 -7.80 9.08
CA ALA A 69 -6.32 -6.81 9.70
C ALA A 69 -5.38 -7.43 10.75
N GLU A 70 -5.84 -8.39 11.55
CA GLU A 70 -4.98 -9.10 12.51
C GLU A 70 -3.94 -9.97 11.79
N LEU A 71 -4.32 -10.66 10.73
CA LEU A 71 -3.39 -11.40 9.89
C LEU A 71 -2.31 -10.47 9.31
N PHE A 72 -2.72 -9.35 8.72
CA PHE A 72 -1.80 -8.33 8.21
C PHE A 72 -0.86 -7.82 9.31
N LEU A 73 -1.40 -7.47 10.47
CA LEU A 73 -0.62 -6.99 11.60
C LEU A 73 0.37 -8.02 12.13
N SER A 74 -0.01 -9.31 12.16
CA SER A 74 0.91 -10.38 12.60
C SER A 74 2.16 -10.45 11.73
N GLN A 75 2.02 -10.21 10.42
CA GLN A 75 3.11 -10.21 9.46
C GLN A 75 4.00 -8.97 9.57
N ILE A 76 3.39 -7.78 9.71
CA ILE A 76 4.14 -6.52 9.62
C ILE A 76 4.78 -6.08 10.96
N ARG A 77 4.25 -6.53 12.11
CA ARG A 77 4.80 -6.16 13.44
C ARG A 77 6.28 -6.49 13.60
N PRO A 78 6.80 -7.67 13.20
CA PRO A 78 8.21 -8.00 13.30
C PRO A 78 9.13 -7.06 12.49
N HIS A 79 8.57 -6.42 11.48
CA HIS A 79 9.30 -5.58 10.51
C HIS A 79 9.02 -4.08 10.67
N ARG A 80 8.51 -3.65 11.82
CA ARG A 80 8.08 -2.26 12.06
C ARG A 80 9.17 -1.23 11.76
N SER A 81 10.43 -1.52 12.09
CA SER A 81 11.56 -0.62 11.84
C SER A 81 11.89 -0.42 10.35
N SER A 82 11.56 -1.41 9.53
CA SER A 82 11.79 -1.39 8.08
C SER A 82 10.66 -0.68 7.31
N ILE A 83 9.44 -0.65 7.89
CA ILE A 83 8.27 -0.04 7.26
C ILE A 83 8.29 1.46 7.55
N ARG A 84 8.78 2.24 6.59
CA ARG A 84 8.95 3.71 6.71
C ARG A 84 7.83 4.51 6.06
N LEU A 85 6.97 3.87 5.27
CA LEU A 85 5.82 4.45 4.60
C LEU A 85 4.52 3.93 5.22
N TRP A 86 3.46 3.89 4.45
CA TRP A 86 2.14 3.50 4.90
C TRP A 86 1.93 1.99 4.95
N SER A 87 0.99 1.59 5.81
CA SER A 87 0.45 0.23 5.91
C SER A 87 -0.97 0.25 5.34
N CYS A 88 -1.11 -0.20 4.09
CA CYS A 88 -2.27 0.07 3.26
C CYS A 88 -3.29 -1.07 3.26
N CYS A 89 -4.58 -0.69 3.24
CA CYS A 89 -5.69 -1.53 2.80
C CYS A 89 -5.94 -1.28 1.32
N ARG A 90 -5.69 -2.25 0.47
CA ARG A 90 -6.04 -2.22 -0.95
C ARG A 90 -7.37 -2.93 -1.16
N ALA A 91 -8.34 -2.22 -1.75
CA ALA A 91 -9.64 -2.74 -2.06
C ALA A 91 -10.15 -2.20 -3.39
N GLU A 92 -10.87 -3.02 -4.14
CA GLU A 92 -11.54 -2.61 -5.39
C GLU A 92 -13.03 -2.36 -5.16
N SER A 93 -13.57 -2.87 -4.06
CA SER A 93 -14.97 -2.69 -3.63
C SER A 93 -15.05 -2.76 -2.10
N GLY A 94 -16.17 -2.40 -1.54
CA GLY A 94 -16.45 -2.51 -0.11
C GLY A 94 -17.17 -1.31 0.47
N THR A 95 -17.74 -1.48 1.65
CA THR A 95 -18.40 -0.40 2.38
C THR A 95 -17.40 0.36 3.27
N ALA A 96 -17.74 1.59 3.63
CA ALA A 96 -16.94 2.39 4.55
C ALA A 96 -16.68 1.66 5.89
N GLY A 97 -17.68 0.94 6.42
CA GLY A 97 -17.54 0.19 7.66
C GLY A 97 -16.46 -0.88 7.59
N VAL A 98 -16.41 -1.62 6.48
CA VAL A 98 -15.42 -2.68 6.23
C VAL A 98 -14.02 -2.09 6.06
N LEU A 99 -13.88 -1.13 5.15
CA LEU A 99 -12.58 -0.51 4.81
C LEU A 99 -12.00 0.26 6.01
N TYR A 100 -12.81 1.08 6.65
CA TYR A 100 -12.35 1.89 7.77
C TYR A 100 -12.16 1.06 9.04
N GLY A 101 -12.90 -0.05 9.20
CA GLY A 101 -12.67 -1.03 10.26
C GLY A 101 -11.25 -1.58 10.20
N PHE A 102 -10.83 -2.07 9.05
CA PHE A 102 -9.46 -2.53 8.79
C PHE A 102 -8.43 -1.42 9.10
N LEU A 103 -8.60 -0.25 8.49
CA LEU A 103 -7.64 0.86 8.61
C LEU A 103 -7.52 1.38 10.05
N ARG A 104 -8.64 1.51 10.79
CA ARG A 104 -8.62 1.90 12.20
C ARG A 104 -7.92 0.86 13.07
N ARG A 105 -8.08 -0.42 12.75
CA ARG A 105 -7.38 -1.49 13.47
C ARG A 105 -5.86 -1.41 13.26
N VAL A 106 -5.43 -1.12 12.04
CA VAL A 106 -4.02 -0.87 11.69
C VAL A 106 -3.49 0.38 12.42
N GLN A 107 -4.28 1.45 12.45
CA GLN A 107 -3.94 2.68 13.18
C GLN A 107 -3.79 2.45 14.69
N ALA A 108 -4.73 1.72 15.30
CA ALA A 108 -4.70 1.39 16.72
C ALA A 108 -3.47 0.53 17.11
N ALA A 109 -2.90 -0.21 16.16
CA ALA A 109 -1.63 -0.92 16.34
C ALA A 109 -0.39 -0.02 16.17
N GLY A 110 -0.60 1.28 15.92
CA GLY A 110 0.46 2.29 15.80
C GLY A 110 1.17 2.30 14.46
N PHE A 111 0.58 1.78 13.39
CA PHE A 111 1.04 1.95 12.02
C PHE A 111 0.33 3.13 11.34
N PHE A 112 0.84 3.57 10.19
CA PHE A 112 0.25 4.63 9.38
C PHE A 112 -0.70 4.05 8.34
N PRO A 113 -2.02 4.09 8.55
CA PRO A 113 -2.97 3.52 7.61
C PRO A 113 -3.10 4.38 6.36
N MET A 114 -3.34 3.73 5.22
CA MET A 114 -3.66 4.37 3.94
C MET A 114 -4.68 3.52 3.19
N LEU A 115 -5.70 4.16 2.61
CA LEU A 115 -6.63 3.50 1.70
C LEU A 115 -6.01 3.43 0.30
N CYS A 116 -6.01 2.25 -0.30
CA CYS A 116 -5.63 2.04 -1.69
C CYS A 116 -6.86 1.61 -2.47
N ALA A 117 -7.37 2.46 -3.36
CA ALA A 117 -8.67 2.25 -4.00
C ALA A 117 -8.78 2.94 -5.37
N PRO A 118 -9.65 2.42 -6.28
CA PRO A 118 -9.99 3.09 -7.53
C PRO A 118 -10.93 4.29 -7.30
N PRO A 119 -11.02 5.23 -8.26
CA PRO A 119 -11.86 6.43 -8.15
C PRO A 119 -13.33 6.17 -7.83
N GLU A 120 -13.89 5.09 -8.38
CA GLU A 120 -15.30 4.72 -8.20
C GLU A 120 -15.60 4.39 -6.74
N LEU A 121 -14.72 3.57 -6.12
CA LEU A 121 -14.85 3.23 -4.71
C LEU A 121 -14.68 4.48 -3.83
N VAL A 122 -13.67 5.31 -4.12
CA VAL A 122 -13.45 6.55 -3.36
C VAL A 122 -14.68 7.47 -3.38
N ARG A 123 -15.31 7.65 -4.56
CA ARG A 123 -16.54 8.47 -4.67
C ARG A 123 -17.74 7.89 -3.95
N SER A 124 -17.81 6.56 -3.79
CA SER A 124 -18.92 5.89 -3.07
C SER A 124 -18.83 6.02 -1.54
N LEU A 125 -17.67 6.41 -1.01
CA LEU A 125 -17.48 6.58 0.43
C LEU A 125 -18.12 7.88 0.92
N PRO A 126 -18.72 7.90 2.13
CA PRO A 126 -19.48 9.04 2.65
C PRO A 126 -18.70 10.36 2.72
N ASP A 127 -17.39 10.26 2.96
CA ASP A 127 -16.46 11.40 3.08
C ASP A 127 -15.61 11.63 1.82
N GLY A 128 -15.94 10.94 0.72
CA GLY A 128 -15.13 10.95 -0.50
C GLY A 128 -13.73 10.38 -0.28
N GLY A 129 -13.60 9.40 0.64
CA GLY A 129 -12.34 8.72 0.94
C GLY A 129 -11.33 9.54 1.75
N ARG A 130 -11.75 10.65 2.38
CA ARG A 130 -10.86 11.59 3.08
C ARG A 130 -10.51 11.20 4.52
N ALA A 131 -11.17 10.17 5.09
CA ALA A 131 -10.86 9.70 6.44
C ALA A 131 -9.41 9.21 6.61
N PHE A 132 -8.79 8.76 5.53
CA PHE A 132 -7.41 8.26 5.51
C PHE A 132 -6.65 8.82 4.31
N PRO A 133 -5.30 8.88 4.37
CA PRO A 133 -4.49 9.12 3.17
C PRO A 133 -4.85 8.16 2.05
N LEU A 134 -4.77 8.63 0.80
CA LEU A 134 -5.19 7.87 -0.38
C LEU A 134 -4.00 7.46 -1.25
N TRP A 135 -3.98 6.18 -1.62
CA TRP A 135 -3.25 5.64 -2.75
C TRP A 135 -4.26 5.36 -3.86
N LEU A 136 -4.30 6.21 -4.87
CA LEU A 136 -5.27 6.14 -5.95
C LEU A 136 -4.84 5.15 -7.03
N LEU A 137 -5.73 4.22 -7.36
CA LEU A 137 -5.59 3.28 -8.48
C LEU A 137 -6.31 3.86 -9.70
N SER A 138 -5.62 4.61 -10.56
CA SER A 138 -6.26 5.26 -11.70
C SER A 138 -5.30 5.29 -12.87
N TRP A 139 -5.45 4.31 -13.77
CA TRP A 139 -4.55 4.09 -14.89
C TRP A 139 -4.99 4.81 -16.15
N ASN A 140 -4.00 5.20 -16.97
CA ASN A 140 -4.23 5.79 -18.28
C ASN A 140 -5.10 7.07 -18.27
N VAL A 141 -5.06 7.83 -17.17
CA VAL A 141 -5.71 9.13 -17.07
C VAL A 141 -4.66 10.23 -16.96
N PRO A 142 -4.96 11.46 -17.41
CA PRO A 142 -4.09 12.61 -17.17
C PRO A 142 -3.92 12.89 -15.67
N GLU A 143 -2.72 13.31 -15.27
CA GLU A 143 -2.40 13.59 -13.86
C GLU A 143 -3.37 14.56 -13.18
N TYR A 144 -3.83 15.60 -13.89
CA TYR A 144 -4.77 16.56 -13.31
C TYR A 144 -6.12 15.94 -12.89
N GLN A 145 -6.55 14.85 -13.53
CA GLN A 145 -7.75 14.11 -13.12
C GLN A 145 -7.49 13.29 -11.86
N ALA A 146 -6.33 12.66 -11.75
CA ALA A 146 -5.95 11.95 -10.54
C ALA A 146 -5.80 12.91 -9.34
N MET A 147 -5.27 14.11 -9.57
CA MET A 147 -5.05 15.11 -8.52
C MET A 147 -6.34 15.67 -7.91
N GLN A 148 -7.50 15.52 -8.56
CA GLN A 148 -8.80 15.89 -7.97
C GLN A 148 -9.12 15.10 -6.70
N PHE A 149 -8.51 13.90 -6.53
CA PHE A 149 -8.63 13.06 -5.33
C PHE A 149 -7.60 13.38 -4.26
N CYS A 150 -6.66 14.29 -4.50
CA CYS A 150 -5.55 14.63 -3.59
C CYS A 150 -4.79 13.39 -3.06
N PRO A 151 -4.35 12.45 -3.90
CA PRO A 151 -3.70 11.23 -3.45
C PRO A 151 -2.31 11.51 -2.89
N ARG A 152 -1.86 10.68 -1.97
CA ARG A 152 -0.45 10.62 -1.53
C ARG A 152 0.39 9.73 -2.42
N ILE A 153 -0.24 8.71 -2.98
CA ILE A 153 0.35 7.85 -4.01
C ILE A 153 -0.66 7.72 -5.15
N TRP A 154 -0.18 7.80 -6.38
CA TRP A 154 -0.96 7.52 -7.57
C TRP A 154 -0.33 6.38 -8.36
N GLN A 155 -1.08 5.29 -8.52
CA GLN A 155 -0.74 4.21 -9.44
C GLN A 155 -1.27 4.58 -10.83
N TYR A 156 -0.38 4.93 -11.73
CA TYR A 156 -0.75 5.56 -13.00
C TYR A 156 -0.60 4.64 -14.21
N ASP A 157 0.22 3.58 -14.09
CA ASP A 157 0.56 2.70 -15.22
C ASP A 157 1.14 1.38 -14.71
N SER A 158 1.42 0.48 -15.64
CA SER A 158 2.24 -0.70 -15.42
C SER A 158 3.29 -0.82 -16.50
N GLY A 159 4.49 -1.24 -16.15
CA GLY A 159 5.61 -1.36 -17.09
C GLY A 159 6.68 -2.32 -16.62
N PHE A 160 7.66 -2.55 -17.48
CA PHE A 160 8.85 -3.27 -17.08
C PHE A 160 9.81 -2.35 -16.34
N ALA A 161 10.53 -2.90 -15.38
CA ALA A 161 11.67 -2.25 -14.74
C ALA A 161 12.86 -3.20 -14.75
N ASP A 162 14.06 -2.65 -14.85
CA ASP A 162 15.27 -3.44 -14.74
C ASP A 162 15.30 -4.16 -13.37
N GLY A 163 15.61 -5.44 -13.41
CA GLY A 163 15.61 -6.27 -12.21
C GLY A 163 14.29 -7.02 -11.92
N VAL A 164 13.26 -6.83 -12.76
CA VAL A 164 11.99 -7.56 -12.67
C VAL A 164 11.65 -8.18 -14.02
N SER A 165 11.24 -9.44 -14.01
CA SER A 165 10.97 -10.19 -15.25
C SER A 165 9.55 -10.03 -15.79
N VAL A 166 8.66 -9.39 -15.04
CA VAL A 166 7.26 -9.17 -15.39
C VAL A 166 6.89 -7.68 -15.34
N ARG A 167 5.74 -7.32 -15.92
CA ARG A 167 5.20 -5.97 -15.77
C ARG A 167 4.76 -5.76 -14.33
N ILE A 168 5.13 -4.61 -13.78
CA ILE A 168 4.80 -4.20 -12.41
C ILE A 168 4.06 -2.87 -12.42
N PRO A 169 3.14 -2.63 -11.47
CA PRO A 169 2.50 -1.34 -11.30
C PRO A 169 3.52 -0.26 -10.95
N ARG A 170 3.41 0.89 -11.61
CA ARG A 170 4.23 2.08 -11.35
C ARG A 170 3.45 3.12 -10.59
N ASN A 171 4.09 3.67 -9.57
CA ASN A 171 3.50 4.63 -8.66
C ASN A 171 4.28 5.94 -8.66
N ARG A 172 3.57 7.06 -8.51
CA ARG A 172 4.13 8.37 -8.19
C ARG A 172 3.73 8.76 -6.78
N GLY A 173 4.71 9.10 -5.94
CA GLY A 173 4.46 9.58 -4.58
C GLY A 173 4.48 11.10 -4.51
N TYR A 174 3.56 11.66 -3.73
CA TYR A 174 3.45 13.10 -3.45
C TYR A 174 3.74 13.34 -1.96
N PHE A 175 5.02 13.26 -1.60
CA PHE A 175 5.47 13.30 -0.19
C PHE A 175 5.69 14.72 0.35
N GLY A 176 5.41 15.76 -0.44
CA GLY A 176 5.68 17.16 -0.12
C GLY A 176 4.83 17.81 0.97
N CYS A 177 3.90 17.10 1.61
CA CYS A 177 3.27 17.53 2.86
C CYS A 177 3.82 16.69 3.99
N ARG A 178 4.34 17.36 5.06
CA ARG A 178 4.91 16.71 6.25
C ARG A 178 4.18 15.44 6.62
N MET A 179 4.93 14.33 6.74
CA MET A 179 4.48 13.16 7.47
C MET A 179 4.03 13.62 8.86
N PRO A 180 2.87 13.17 9.37
CA PRO A 180 2.52 13.45 10.76
C PRO A 180 3.65 12.96 11.65
N ASP A 181 4.14 13.82 12.55
CA ASP A 181 5.21 13.48 13.47
C ASP A 181 4.74 12.35 14.40
N VAL A 182 5.27 11.16 14.18
CA VAL A 182 4.92 9.92 14.90
C VAL A 182 5.12 10.03 16.41
N ARG A 183 5.88 11.03 16.87
CA ARG A 183 6.27 11.20 18.28
C ARG A 183 5.21 11.92 19.14
N ARG A 184 4.06 12.27 18.58
CA ARG A 184 3.01 13.03 19.28
C ARG A 184 1.68 12.30 19.43
N ILE A 185 1.68 10.98 19.44
CA ILE A 185 0.53 10.19 19.89
C ILE A 185 1.01 9.36 21.09
N SER A 186 1.17 10.02 22.20
CA SER A 186 1.22 9.43 23.54
C SER A 186 -0.14 9.56 24.19
#